data_dec149a2a5d84eae41b561e906f1b47d
#
_entry.id   dec149a2a5d84eae41b561e906f1b47d
#
_cell.length_a   1.000
_cell.length_b   1.000
_cell.length_c   1.000
_cell.angle_alpha   90.00
_cell.angle_beta   90.00
_cell.angle_gamma   90.00
#
_symmetry.space_group_name_H-M   'P 1'
#
loop_
_entity.id
_entity.type
_entity.pdbx_description
1 polymer ?
#
loop_
_entity_poly.entity_id
_entity_poly.type
_entity_poly.pdbx_seq_one_letter_code
_entity_poly.pdbx_strand_id
1 'polypeptide(L)'
;MSTKVHSQAIVFDSISKQKVALIDVRKTYERVIEKGYASAEMYEYLGNYYYKDKDFQKSKLYFDMLFKKYKLSEISQKSIELYSTL
;
A
#
# COMPACT_ATOMS: atom_id res chain seq x y z
N MET A 1 22.43 -21.49 -0.48
CA MET A 1 22.03 -20.93 -0.94
C MET A 1 21.89 -20.43 -0.98
N SER A 2 22.17 -20.59 -0.57
CA SER A 2 21.71 -19.91 -0.98
C SER A 2 21.60 -19.34 -0.88
N THR A 3 21.94 -19.74 -0.33
CA THR A 3 21.56 -19.13 -0.66
C THR A 3 21.30 -18.50 -0.50
N LYS A 4 21.40 -18.82 0.03
CA LYS A 4 20.95 -18.19 -0.27
C LYS A 4 20.34 -17.58 0.03
N VAL A 5 20.66 -17.93 0.48
CA VAL A 5 19.91 -17.37 0.27
C VAL A 5 19.51 -16.80 0.67
N HIS A 6 19.37 -16.64 1.18
CA HIS A 6 18.78 -16.06 0.97
C HIS A 6 18.08 -15.41 1.47
N SER A 7 18.34 -16.00 2.04
CA SER A 7 17.65 -15.44 1.97
C SER A 7 17.09 -14.82 2.05
N GLN A 8 17.00 -14.87 2.34
CA GLN A 8 16.44 -14.28 1.90
C GLN A 8 15.82 -13.67 1.74
N ALA A 9 16.12 -14.00 2.10
CA ALA A 9 15.61 -13.36 1.43
C ALA A 9 15.51 -13.01 0.61
N ILE A 10 15.87 -13.24 0.72
CA ILE A 10 15.80 -12.74 -0.27
C ILE A 10 16.00 -12.57 -0.98
N VAL A 11 16.55 -12.89 -1.02
CA VAL A 11 16.60 -12.61 -2.02
C VAL A 11 17.13 -12.49 -2.91
N PHE A 12 17.80 -12.81 -3.10
CA PHE A 12 18.14 -12.61 -4.28
C PHE A 12 18.49 -12.45 -4.89
N ASP A 13 18.95 -12.94 -4.86
CA ASP A 13 19.18 -12.82 -5.85
C ASP A 13 19.63 -12.38 -6.39
N SER A 14 20.06 -12.75 -6.13
CA SER A 14 20.24 -12.34 -6.94
C SER A 14 20.41 -12.20 -7.81
N ILE A 15 20.63 -12.47 -7.77
CA ILE A 15 20.53 -12.30 -8.68
C ILE A 15 20.23 -12.23 -9.53
N SER A 16 20.26 -12.39 -9.44
CA SER A 16 19.67 -12.10 -10.16
C SER A 16 19.30 -11.77 -10.69
N LYS A 17 19.25 -12.01 -10.66
CA LYS A 17 18.81 -11.48 -10.99
C LYS A 17 18.12 -11.35 -11.29
N GLN A 18 18.06 -11.77 -11.16
CA GLN A 18 17.35 -11.52 -11.18
C GLN A 18 16.55 -10.99 -11.31
N LYS A 19 16.55 -11.28 -12.15
CA LYS A 19 15.68 -10.40 -11.92
C LYS A 19 14.39 -10.64 -11.37
N VAL A 20 14.25 -10.55 -10.34
CA VAL A 20 13.00 -10.77 -9.67
C VAL A 20 12.03 -9.67 -10.03
N ALA A 21 10.86 -10.08 -10.52
CA ALA A 21 9.81 -9.12 -10.75
C ALA A 21 9.24 -8.70 -9.41
N LEU A 22 9.49 -7.47 -9.02
CA LEU A 22 8.91 -6.94 -7.81
C LEU A 22 7.47 -6.57 -8.08
N ILE A 23 6.58 -7.06 -7.24
CA ILE A 23 5.18 -6.68 -7.33
C ILE A 23 5.05 -5.26 -6.80
N ASP A 24 4.54 -4.37 -7.63
CA ASP A 24 4.25 -3.00 -7.19
C ASP A 24 2.87 -3.02 -6.54
N VAL A 25 2.85 -3.12 -5.21
CA VAL A 25 1.62 -3.24 -4.46
C VAL A 25 0.72 -2.04 -4.69
N ARG A 26 1.30 -0.85 -4.81
CA ARG A 26 0.54 0.37 -5.06
C ARG A 26 -0.25 0.26 -6.36
N LYS A 27 0.41 -0.13 -7.45
CA LYS A 27 -0.27 -0.27 -8.73
C LYS A 27 -1.32 -1.35 -8.71
N THR A 28 -1.00 -2.46 -8.04
CA THR A 28 -1.94 -3.57 -7.93
C THR A 28 -3.21 -3.14 -7.21
N TYR A 29 -3.06 -2.45 -6.09
CA TYR A 29 -4.22 -1.99 -5.33
C TYR A 29 -5.03 -0.96 -6.10
N GLU A 30 -4.36 -0.04 -6.80
CA GLU A 30 -5.08 0.94 -7.61
C GLU A 30 -5.92 0.25 -8.69
N ARG A 31 -5.36 -0.78 -9.32
CA ARG A 31 -6.07 -1.52 -10.36
C ARG A 31 -7.28 -2.26 -9.79
N VAL A 32 -7.10 -2.90 -8.64
CA VAL A 32 -8.19 -3.65 -8.01
C VAL A 32 -9.32 -2.71 -7.60
N ILE A 33 -8.97 -1.54 -7.08
CA ILE A 33 -9.95 -0.52 -6.71
C ILE A 33 -10.74 -0.06 -7.93
N GLU A 34 -10.05 0.18 -9.05
CA GLU A 34 -10.71 0.58 -10.29
C GLU A 34 -11.71 -0.44 -10.76
N LYS A 35 -11.43 -1.73 -10.51
CA LYS A 35 -12.33 -2.80 -10.92
C LYS A 35 -13.48 -3.02 -9.95
N GLY A 36 -13.53 -2.27 -8.87
CA GLY A 36 -14.62 -2.34 -7.93
C GLY A 36 -14.45 -3.34 -6.80
N TYR A 37 -13.25 -3.85 -6.59
CA TYR A 37 -12.97 -4.85 -5.55
C TYR A 37 -12.18 -4.27 -4.38
N ALA A 38 -12.41 -3.02 -4.08
CA ALA A 38 -11.68 -2.32 -3.03
C ALA A 38 -11.97 -2.89 -1.64
N SER A 39 -11.00 -2.74 -0.74
CA SER A 39 -11.19 -3.07 0.68
C SER A 39 -10.60 -1.93 1.51
N ALA A 40 -10.95 -1.92 2.80
CA ALA A 40 -10.39 -0.90 3.71
C ALA A 40 -8.87 -0.93 3.70
N GLU A 41 -8.29 -2.13 3.70
CA GLU A 41 -6.85 -2.30 3.72
C GLU A 41 -6.20 -1.62 2.51
N MET A 42 -6.79 -1.75 1.34
CA MET A 42 -6.24 -1.15 0.12
C MET A 42 -6.24 0.37 0.19
N TYR A 43 -7.35 0.95 0.64
CA TYR A 43 -7.42 2.40 0.81
C TYR A 43 -6.43 2.89 1.86
N GLU A 44 -6.30 2.16 2.97
CA GLU A 44 -5.33 2.53 4.01
C GLU A 44 -3.91 2.49 3.47
N TYR A 45 -3.58 1.43 2.72
CA TYR A 45 -2.25 1.30 2.14
C TYR A 45 -1.95 2.49 1.23
N LEU A 46 -2.86 2.81 0.33
CA LEU A 46 -2.64 3.88 -0.63
C LEU A 46 -2.60 5.25 0.04
N GLY A 47 -3.48 5.49 0.99
CA GLY A 47 -3.46 6.73 1.75
C GLY A 47 -2.13 6.93 2.46
N ASN A 48 -1.65 5.87 3.12
CA ASN A 48 -0.36 5.91 3.81
C ASN A 48 0.80 6.06 2.84
N TYR A 49 0.75 5.35 1.73
CA TYR A 49 1.80 5.40 0.72
C TYR A 49 1.99 6.82 0.20
N TYR A 50 0.90 7.44 -0.22
CA TYR A 50 0.98 8.79 -0.78
C TYR A 50 1.29 9.83 0.28
N TYR A 51 0.88 9.59 1.52
CA TYR A 51 1.26 10.49 2.62
C TYR A 51 2.77 10.51 2.80
N LYS A 52 3.40 9.33 2.80
CA LYS A 52 4.86 9.23 2.93
C LYS A 52 5.57 9.87 1.75
N ASP A 53 4.97 9.77 0.58
CA ASP A 53 5.51 10.33 -0.64
C ASP A 53 5.25 11.83 -0.75
N LYS A 54 4.58 12.39 0.24
CA LYS A 54 4.21 13.80 0.31
C LYS A 54 3.27 14.24 -0.81
N ASP A 55 2.60 13.27 -1.43
CA ASP A 55 1.52 13.53 -2.37
C ASP A 55 0.22 13.59 -1.58
N PHE A 56 0.01 14.71 -0.90
CA PHE A 56 -1.10 14.84 0.03
C PHE A 56 -2.46 14.89 -0.67
N GLN A 57 -2.47 15.30 -1.92
CA GLN A 57 -3.70 15.28 -2.71
C GLN A 57 -4.22 13.87 -2.90
N LYS A 58 -3.34 12.96 -3.33
CA LYS A 58 -3.74 11.56 -3.53
C LYS A 58 -3.98 10.86 -2.21
N SER A 59 -3.17 11.17 -1.20
CA SER A 59 -3.38 10.62 0.13
C SER A 59 -4.78 10.96 0.62
N LYS A 60 -5.17 12.24 0.52
CA LYS A 60 -6.50 12.66 0.94
C LYS A 60 -7.59 11.99 0.13
N LEU A 61 -7.39 11.84 -1.18
CA LEU A 61 -8.36 11.18 -2.05
C LEU A 61 -8.68 9.77 -1.54
N TYR A 62 -7.66 8.97 -1.25
CA TYR A 62 -7.86 7.60 -0.81
C TYR A 62 -8.41 7.54 0.61
N PHE A 63 -7.95 8.41 1.50
CA PHE A 63 -8.51 8.48 2.84
C PHE A 63 -9.96 8.96 2.83
N ASP A 64 -10.31 9.92 1.98
CA ASP A 64 -11.70 10.36 1.85
C ASP A 64 -12.60 9.17 1.51
N MET A 65 -12.17 8.33 0.57
CA MET A 65 -12.95 7.15 0.21
C MET A 65 -13.03 6.15 1.34
N LEU A 66 -11.92 5.97 2.05
CA LEU A 66 -11.87 5.07 3.19
C LEU A 66 -12.88 5.48 4.27
N PHE A 67 -12.85 6.75 4.66
CA PHE A 67 -13.70 7.24 5.74
C PHE A 67 -15.15 7.38 5.33
N LYS A 68 -15.41 7.46 4.03
CA LYS A 68 -16.77 7.51 3.51
C LYS A 68 -17.42 6.14 3.47
N LYS A 69 -16.64 5.11 3.18
CA LYS A 69 -17.17 3.76 2.95
C LYS A 69 -17.11 2.84 4.16
N TYR A 70 -16.24 3.13 5.10
CA TYR A 70 -15.96 2.22 6.21
C TYR A 70 -16.13 2.93 7.53
N LYS A 71 -16.49 2.15 8.57
CA LYS A 71 -16.66 2.69 9.92
C LYS A 71 -15.32 2.90 10.58
N LEU A 72 -15.26 3.81 11.53
CA LEU A 72 -14.01 4.06 12.28
C LEU A 72 -13.46 2.81 12.93
N SER A 73 -14.33 1.90 13.36
CA SER A 73 -13.90 0.65 13.96
C SER A 73 -13.16 -0.26 12.97
N GLU A 74 -13.32 -0.01 11.67
CA GLU A 74 -12.68 -0.80 10.62
C GLU A 74 -11.40 -0.14 10.10
N ILE A 75 -11.07 1.03 10.63
CA ILE A 75 -9.94 1.84 10.15
C ILE A 75 -8.88 1.90 11.24
N SER A 76 -7.61 1.75 10.87
CA SER A 76 -6.52 1.77 11.85
C SER A 76 -6.36 3.16 12.47
N GLN A 77 -5.87 3.17 13.70
CA GLN A 77 -5.60 4.42 14.42
C GLN A 77 -4.62 5.29 13.64
N LYS A 78 -3.62 4.68 13.02
CA LYS A 78 -2.64 5.43 12.25
C LYS A 78 -3.30 6.19 11.09
N SER A 79 -4.22 5.54 10.38
CA SER A 79 -4.92 6.19 9.27
C SER A 79 -5.77 7.34 9.76
N ILE A 80 -6.42 7.18 10.92
CA ILE A 80 -7.21 8.24 11.52
C ILE A 80 -6.33 9.45 11.82
N GLU A 81 -5.17 9.20 12.42
CA GLU A 81 -4.24 10.27 12.77
C GLU A 81 -3.73 11.00 11.55
N LEU A 82 -3.33 10.27 10.52
CA LEU A 82 -2.83 10.88 9.29
C LEU A 82 -3.91 11.72 8.61
N TYR A 83 -5.12 11.17 8.55
CA TYR A 83 -6.21 11.88 7.89
C TYR A 83 -6.52 13.20 8.58
N SER A 84 -6.40 13.23 9.90
CA SER A 84 -6.70 14.45 10.66
C SER A 84 -5.76 15.60 10.32
N THR A 85 -4.63 15.31 9.71
CA THR A 85 -3.66 16.34 9.32
C THR A 85 -3.83 16.82 7.87
N LEU A 86 -4.73 16.23 7.14
CA LEU A 86 -4.90 16.54 5.71
C LEU A 86 -5.94 17.62 5.44
#